data_afd3f83cbc5fd52e414ae6c573b484f8
#
_entry.id   afd3f83cbc5fd52e414ae6c573b484f8
#
_cell.length_a   1.000
_cell.length_b   1.000
_cell.length_c   1.000
_cell.angle_alpha   90.00
_cell.angle_beta   90.00
_cell.angle_gamma   90.00
#
_symmetry.space_group_name_H-M   'P 1'
#
loop_
_entity.id
_entity.type
_entity.pdbx_description
1 polymer ?
#
loop_
_entity_poly.entity_id
_entity_poly.type
_entity_poly.pdbx_seq_one_letter_code
_entity_poly.pdbx_strand_id
1 'polypeptide(L)'
;REGADALIIAVGSEPFVPPVPGLKGDNVILVNNYYLEKEKVTEDVVVFGGGLAGCECAVHLGQEGRHVHLVEMRDQLAPDANVRHRPLLLEQIQKYVTVHTGCRGLEVRPDGILCEKTDGTRKLVPGTTVVCALGQRSRRNMVDSLRDAAPYVAVIGDAAKVSNITNAVYWGYHAALDI
;
A
#
# COMPACT_ATOMS: atom_id res chain seq x y z
N ARG A 1 -33.94 -11.52 1.24
CA ARG A 1 -33.56 -10.78 2.46
C ARG A 1 -33.90 -11.68 3.64
N GLU A 2 -32.92 -12.33 4.21
CA GLU A 2 -33.02 -12.94 5.52
C GLU A 2 -33.06 -11.76 6.51
N GLY A 3 -34.14 -11.59 7.27
CA GLY A 3 -34.33 -10.44 8.17
C GLY A 3 -33.33 -10.54 9.35
N ALA A 4 -32.16 -9.96 9.16
CA ALA A 4 -31.15 -9.83 10.21
C ALA A 4 -31.46 -8.60 11.06
N ASP A 5 -31.38 -8.71 12.38
CA ASP A 5 -31.56 -7.61 13.32
C ASP A 5 -30.32 -6.70 13.38
N ALA A 6 -29.13 -7.25 13.11
CA ALA A 6 -27.87 -6.55 13.08
C ALA A 6 -26.98 -6.98 11.92
N LEU A 7 -26.20 -6.05 11.36
CA LEU A 7 -25.22 -6.29 10.31
C LEU A 7 -23.86 -5.69 10.67
N ILE A 8 -22.82 -6.49 10.65
CA ILE A 8 -21.43 -6.01 10.76
C ILE A 8 -20.81 -5.99 9.35
N ILE A 9 -20.40 -4.80 8.88
CA ILE A 9 -19.79 -4.59 7.57
C ILE A 9 -18.27 -4.57 7.74
N ALA A 10 -17.59 -5.62 7.28
CA ALA A 10 -16.14 -5.80 7.34
C ALA A 10 -15.53 -6.08 5.95
N VAL A 11 -15.98 -5.33 4.92
CA VAL A 11 -15.63 -5.56 3.50
C VAL A 11 -14.23 -5.09 3.11
N GLY A 12 -13.48 -4.55 4.08
CA GLY A 12 -12.07 -4.18 3.92
C GLY A 12 -11.82 -2.95 3.04
N SER A 13 -10.65 -2.93 2.43
CA SER A 13 -10.14 -1.85 1.59
C SER A 13 -9.79 -2.34 0.18
N GLU A 14 -9.44 -1.40 -0.67
CA GLU A 14 -8.91 -1.66 -2.01
C GLU A 14 -7.64 -0.81 -2.24
N PRO A 15 -6.72 -1.22 -3.13
CA PRO A 15 -5.54 -0.43 -3.44
C PRO A 15 -5.89 0.98 -3.92
N PHE A 16 -5.19 1.96 -3.39
CA PHE A 16 -5.30 3.34 -3.87
C PHE A 16 -4.34 3.53 -5.05
N VAL A 17 -4.91 3.77 -6.24
CA VAL A 17 -4.17 4.05 -7.47
C VAL A 17 -4.48 5.49 -7.89
N PRO A 18 -3.60 6.46 -7.56
CA PRO A 18 -3.79 7.85 -7.92
C PRO A 18 -3.66 8.04 -9.45
N PRO A 19 -4.13 9.18 -9.99
CA PRO A 19 -4.07 9.48 -11.43
C PRO A 19 -2.66 9.93 -11.86
N VAL A 20 -1.65 9.11 -11.58
CA VAL A 20 -0.28 9.31 -12.07
C VAL A 20 -0.19 8.70 -13.47
N PRO A 21 0.27 9.46 -14.49
CA PRO A 21 0.49 8.93 -15.83
C PRO A 21 1.33 7.65 -15.82
N GLY A 22 0.92 6.65 -16.59
CA GLY A 22 1.59 5.36 -16.71
C GLY A 22 1.37 4.37 -15.55
N LEU A 23 0.73 4.77 -14.45
CA LEU A 23 0.53 3.89 -13.26
C LEU A 23 -0.43 2.72 -13.51
N LYS A 24 -1.06 2.65 -14.67
CA LYS A 24 -1.90 1.52 -15.13
C LYS A 24 -1.25 0.77 -16.30
N GLY A 25 0.05 0.97 -16.52
CA GLY A 25 0.82 0.30 -17.57
C GLY A 25 1.05 -1.18 -17.26
N ASP A 26 1.43 -1.95 -18.28
CA ASP A 26 1.65 -3.39 -18.18
C ASP A 26 2.86 -3.76 -17.31
N ASN A 27 3.78 -2.82 -17.09
CA ASN A 27 4.93 -2.97 -16.20
C ASN A 27 4.63 -2.61 -14.74
N VAL A 28 3.37 -2.34 -14.39
CA VAL A 28 2.96 -1.97 -13.03
C VAL A 28 2.24 -3.14 -12.36
N ILE A 29 2.68 -3.48 -11.15
CA ILE A 29 2.07 -4.50 -10.29
C ILE A 29 1.62 -3.83 -9.00
N LEU A 30 0.40 -4.12 -8.54
CA LEU A 30 -0.03 -3.67 -7.23
C LEU A 30 0.67 -4.50 -6.14
N VAL A 31 1.13 -3.87 -5.07
CA VAL A 31 1.80 -4.57 -3.96
C VAL A 31 0.96 -5.71 -3.38
N ASN A 32 -0.36 -5.58 -3.38
CA ASN A 32 -1.29 -6.63 -2.95
C ASN A 32 -1.26 -7.87 -3.85
N ASN A 33 -0.92 -7.70 -5.12
CA ASN A 33 -0.90 -8.77 -6.12
C ASN A 33 0.49 -9.36 -6.34
N TYR A 34 1.52 -8.80 -5.72
CA TYR A 34 2.91 -9.18 -5.96
C TYR A 34 3.13 -10.70 -5.94
N TYR A 35 2.63 -11.39 -4.92
CA TYR A 35 2.80 -12.85 -4.81
C TYR A 35 2.05 -13.65 -5.88
N LEU A 36 0.98 -13.11 -6.46
CA LEU A 36 0.20 -13.74 -7.52
C LEU A 36 0.77 -13.46 -8.91
N GLU A 37 1.58 -12.39 -9.05
CA GLU A 37 2.12 -11.91 -10.31
C GLU A 37 3.67 -11.89 -10.30
N LYS A 38 4.25 -12.73 -9.45
CA LYS A 38 5.70 -12.75 -9.19
C LYS A 38 6.54 -13.02 -10.45
N GLU A 39 6.00 -13.77 -11.38
CA GLU A 39 6.64 -14.10 -12.67
C GLU A 39 6.79 -12.89 -13.60
N LYS A 40 6.02 -11.83 -13.36
CA LYS A 40 6.11 -10.57 -14.13
C LYS A 40 7.19 -9.63 -13.60
N VAL A 41 7.73 -9.91 -12.41
CA VAL A 41 8.73 -9.05 -11.76
C VAL A 41 10.10 -9.29 -12.38
N THR A 42 10.65 -8.23 -12.97
CA THR A 42 11.98 -8.23 -13.60
C THR A 42 13.10 -8.09 -12.58
N GLU A 43 14.36 -8.06 -13.03
CA GLU A 43 15.53 -7.89 -12.17
C GLU A 43 15.60 -6.47 -11.56
N ASP A 44 15.28 -5.44 -12.37
CA ASP A 44 15.30 -4.03 -11.95
C ASP A 44 13.90 -3.56 -11.58
N VAL A 45 13.68 -3.26 -10.30
CA VAL A 45 12.38 -2.94 -9.73
C VAL A 45 12.37 -1.57 -9.06
N VAL A 46 11.33 -0.78 -9.33
CA VAL A 46 11.01 0.39 -8.52
C VAL A 46 9.78 0.12 -7.68
N VAL A 47 9.92 0.17 -6.35
CA VAL A 47 8.78 0.19 -5.43
C VAL A 47 8.34 1.64 -5.25
N PHE A 48 7.12 1.92 -5.63
CA PHE A 48 6.52 3.27 -5.57
C PHE A 48 5.63 3.39 -4.33
N GLY A 49 6.12 4.06 -3.31
CA GLY A 49 5.52 4.28 -2.01
C GLY A 49 6.30 3.61 -0.87
N GLY A 50 6.77 4.42 0.07
CA GLY A 50 7.60 4.04 1.22
C GLY A 50 6.80 3.86 2.53
N GLY A 51 5.52 3.49 2.45
CA GLY A 51 4.75 3.00 3.58
C GLY A 51 5.24 1.62 4.06
N LEU A 52 4.61 1.06 5.11
CA LEU A 52 5.04 -0.24 5.67
C LEU A 52 5.05 -1.34 4.60
N ALA A 53 3.95 -1.53 3.87
CA ALA A 53 3.86 -2.57 2.84
C ALA A 53 4.88 -2.40 1.70
N GLY A 54 5.13 -1.15 1.26
CA GLY A 54 6.14 -0.87 0.24
C GLY A 54 7.56 -1.17 0.74
N CYS A 55 7.87 -0.80 1.98
CA CYS A 55 9.16 -1.09 2.60
C CYS A 55 9.40 -2.59 2.77
N GLU A 56 8.41 -3.34 3.25
CA GLU A 56 8.50 -4.80 3.41
C GLU A 56 8.66 -5.50 2.05
N CYS A 57 7.89 -5.09 1.04
CA CYS A 57 8.01 -5.61 -0.32
C CYS A 57 9.39 -5.32 -0.92
N ALA A 58 9.92 -4.09 -0.75
CA ALA A 58 11.23 -3.72 -1.25
C ALA A 58 12.36 -4.57 -0.64
N VAL A 59 12.31 -4.79 0.68
CA VAL A 59 13.27 -5.67 1.37
C VAL A 59 13.18 -7.10 0.85
N HIS A 60 11.98 -7.63 0.70
CA HIS A 60 11.77 -8.99 0.21
C HIS A 60 12.33 -9.17 -1.21
N LEU A 61 12.06 -8.25 -2.12
CA LEU A 61 12.61 -8.24 -3.48
C LEU A 61 14.14 -8.18 -3.48
N GLY A 62 14.73 -7.31 -2.64
CA GLY A 62 16.17 -7.19 -2.51
C GLY A 62 16.84 -8.45 -1.93
N GLN A 63 16.18 -9.13 -0.98
CA GLN A 63 16.64 -10.42 -0.45
C GLN A 63 16.58 -11.56 -1.49
N GLU A 64 15.68 -11.46 -2.47
CA GLU A 64 15.62 -12.35 -3.63
C GLU A 64 16.70 -12.05 -4.69
N GLY A 65 17.54 -11.04 -4.45
CA GLY A 65 18.67 -10.66 -5.34
C GLY A 65 18.31 -9.67 -6.42
N ARG A 66 17.13 -9.02 -6.36
CA ARG A 66 16.74 -8.00 -7.33
C ARG A 66 17.38 -6.65 -7.03
N HIS A 67 17.58 -5.83 -8.05
CA HIS A 67 18.01 -4.44 -7.90
C HIS A 67 16.78 -3.57 -7.59
N VAL A 68 16.65 -3.13 -6.34
CA VAL A 68 15.45 -2.44 -5.86
C VAL A 68 15.71 -0.98 -5.57
N HIS A 69 14.93 -0.11 -6.21
CA HIS A 69 14.79 1.29 -5.86
C HIS A 69 13.45 1.51 -5.14
N LEU A 70 13.44 2.30 -4.06
CA LEU A 70 12.24 2.70 -3.32
C LEU A 70 12.05 4.20 -3.43
N VAL A 71 10.92 4.62 -4.00
CA VAL A 71 10.56 6.04 -4.17
C VAL A 71 9.49 6.43 -3.16
N GLU A 72 9.76 7.45 -2.34
CA GLU A 72 8.84 7.99 -1.35
C GLU A 72 8.87 9.52 -1.37
N MET A 73 7.69 10.15 -1.38
CA MET A 73 7.55 11.60 -1.42
C MET A 73 7.85 12.29 -0.08
N ARG A 74 7.67 11.58 1.04
CA ARG A 74 8.01 12.06 2.38
C ARG A 74 9.49 11.82 2.68
N ASP A 75 9.98 12.47 3.74
CA ASP A 75 11.36 12.30 4.20
C ASP A 75 11.58 11.04 5.04
N GLN A 76 10.48 10.35 5.39
CA GLN A 76 10.50 9.19 6.29
C GLN A 76 9.87 7.97 5.64
N LEU A 77 10.48 6.81 5.88
CA LEU A 77 9.96 5.51 5.49
C LEU A 77 9.18 4.87 6.65
N ALA A 78 8.09 4.16 6.30
CA ALA A 78 7.24 3.41 7.21
C ALA A 78 6.93 4.15 8.53
N PRO A 79 6.43 5.42 8.50
CA PRO A 79 6.23 6.22 9.71
C PRO A 79 5.18 5.61 10.66
N ASP A 80 4.23 4.86 10.11
CA ASP A 80 3.13 4.24 10.86
C ASP A 80 3.44 2.79 11.29
N ALA A 81 4.67 2.31 11.06
CA ALA A 81 5.10 0.99 11.49
C ALA A 81 5.26 0.92 13.02
N ASN A 82 5.10 -0.29 13.57
CA ASN A 82 5.33 -0.52 15.00
C ASN A 82 6.73 -0.04 15.41
N VAL A 83 6.83 0.66 16.53
CA VAL A 83 8.07 1.28 17.04
C VAL A 83 9.23 0.29 17.23
N ARG A 84 8.95 -0.99 17.52
CA ARG A 84 9.96 -2.04 17.67
C ARG A 84 10.35 -2.67 16.33
N HIS A 85 9.42 -2.75 15.39
CA HIS A 85 9.65 -3.33 14.06
C HIS A 85 10.38 -2.36 13.12
N ARG A 86 10.01 -1.08 13.15
CA ARG A 86 10.52 -0.07 12.22
C ARG A 86 12.06 0.02 12.17
N PRO A 87 12.79 0.06 13.29
CA PRO A 87 14.27 0.13 13.24
C PRO A 87 14.90 -1.06 12.51
N LEU A 88 14.40 -2.27 12.76
CA LEU A 88 14.87 -3.49 12.10
C LEU A 88 14.57 -3.47 10.60
N LEU A 89 13.38 -3.01 10.21
CA LEU A 89 13.00 -2.85 8.81
C LEU A 89 13.93 -1.85 8.10
N LEU A 90 14.22 -0.70 8.72
CA LEU A 90 15.10 0.31 8.15
C LEU A 90 16.55 -0.21 7.98
N GLU A 91 17.02 -1.03 8.91
CA GLU A 91 18.33 -1.71 8.79
C GLU A 91 18.36 -2.65 7.56
N GLN A 92 17.30 -3.42 7.32
CA GLN A 92 17.20 -4.28 6.13
C GLN A 92 17.11 -3.46 4.84
N ILE A 93 16.38 -2.35 4.85
CA ILE A 93 16.30 -1.43 3.70
C ILE A 93 17.71 -0.91 3.35
N GLN A 94 18.52 -0.51 4.31
CA GLN A 94 19.89 -0.04 4.07
C GLN A 94 20.78 -1.10 3.39
N LYS A 95 20.50 -2.39 3.63
CA LYS A 95 21.29 -3.49 3.04
C LYS A 95 20.89 -3.83 1.62
N TYR A 96 19.61 -3.72 1.30
CA TYR A 96 19.04 -4.33 0.09
C TYR A 96 18.39 -3.35 -0.89
N VAL A 97 18.17 -2.08 -0.48
CA VAL A 97 17.34 -1.17 -1.24
C VAL A 97 17.99 0.18 -1.43
N THR A 98 17.99 0.69 -2.66
CA THR A 98 18.38 2.08 -2.95
C THR A 98 17.18 3.00 -2.71
N VAL A 99 17.29 3.89 -1.72
CA VAL A 99 16.19 4.74 -1.27
C VAL A 99 16.21 6.12 -1.91
N HIS A 100 15.03 6.61 -2.29
CA HIS A 100 14.78 7.95 -2.81
C HIS A 100 13.63 8.60 -2.03
N THR A 101 13.93 9.18 -0.85
CA THR A 101 12.98 10.00 -0.08
C THR A 101 12.93 11.43 -0.61
N GLY A 102 11.89 12.21 -0.23
CA GLY A 102 11.65 13.55 -0.75
C GLY A 102 11.45 13.57 -2.27
N CYS A 103 11.04 12.45 -2.85
CA CYS A 103 10.87 12.25 -4.29
C CYS A 103 9.42 11.95 -4.64
N ARG A 104 8.72 12.91 -5.22
CA ARG A 104 7.35 12.74 -5.73
C ARG A 104 7.38 12.12 -7.13
N GLY A 105 6.79 10.95 -7.31
CA GLY A 105 6.62 10.36 -8.65
C GLY A 105 5.64 11.16 -9.49
N LEU A 106 6.06 11.53 -10.69
CA LEU A 106 5.28 12.31 -11.65
C LEU A 106 4.67 11.44 -12.74
N GLU A 107 5.41 10.45 -13.19
CA GLU A 107 5.06 9.59 -14.31
C GLU A 107 5.76 8.23 -14.18
N VAL A 108 5.03 7.17 -14.44
CA VAL A 108 5.59 5.82 -14.62
C VAL A 108 5.86 5.61 -16.11
N ARG A 109 7.07 5.15 -16.42
CA ARG A 109 7.56 4.87 -17.77
C ARG A 109 8.00 3.41 -17.90
N PRO A 110 8.21 2.88 -19.10
CA PRO A 110 8.73 1.52 -19.28
C PRO A 110 10.10 1.28 -18.65
N ASP A 111 10.90 2.33 -18.48
CA ASP A 111 12.27 2.32 -17.95
C ASP A 111 12.40 2.85 -16.52
N GLY A 112 11.27 3.17 -15.84
CA GLY A 112 11.30 3.61 -14.44
C GLY A 112 10.22 4.60 -14.05
N ILE A 113 10.51 5.41 -13.02
CA ILE A 113 9.63 6.47 -12.54
C ILE A 113 10.33 7.82 -12.67
N LEU A 114 9.72 8.73 -13.43
CA LEU A 114 10.12 10.13 -13.42
C LEU A 114 9.68 10.77 -12.10
N CYS A 115 10.63 11.26 -11.33
CA CYS A 115 10.41 11.86 -10.03
C CYS A 115 10.83 13.32 -10.00
N GLU A 116 10.20 14.09 -9.11
CA GLU A 116 10.58 15.45 -8.75
C GLU A 116 10.96 15.49 -7.27
N LYS A 117 12.16 15.98 -6.98
CA LYS A 117 12.63 16.22 -5.62
C LYS A 117 12.02 17.50 -5.04
N THR A 118 12.15 17.67 -3.71
CA THR A 118 11.73 18.89 -2.99
C THR A 118 12.36 20.18 -3.49
N ASP A 119 13.56 20.10 -4.11
CA ASP A 119 14.25 21.24 -4.74
C ASP A 119 13.78 21.54 -6.17
N GLY A 120 12.79 20.80 -6.68
CA GLY A 120 12.28 20.91 -8.04
C GLY A 120 13.10 20.15 -9.10
N THR A 121 14.21 19.54 -8.73
CA THR A 121 15.03 18.74 -9.65
C THR A 121 14.28 17.49 -10.07
N ARG A 122 14.24 17.22 -11.38
CA ARG A 122 13.65 15.99 -11.91
C ARG A 122 14.71 14.94 -12.22
N LYS A 123 14.40 13.68 -11.90
CA LYS A 123 15.24 12.54 -12.24
C LYS A 123 14.40 11.33 -12.59
N LEU A 124 14.92 10.48 -13.45
CA LEU A 124 14.40 9.12 -13.66
C LEU A 124 15.01 8.20 -12.61
N VAL A 125 14.16 7.47 -11.86
CA VAL A 125 14.57 6.34 -11.03
C VAL A 125 14.38 5.09 -11.87
N PRO A 126 15.47 4.37 -12.21
CA PRO A 126 15.41 3.29 -13.19
C PRO A 126 14.75 2.03 -12.62
N GLY A 127 14.06 1.27 -13.49
CA GLY A 127 13.50 -0.04 -13.21
C GLY A 127 12.42 -0.40 -14.22
N THR A 128 12.43 -1.62 -14.69
CA THR A 128 11.53 -2.13 -15.72
C THR A 128 10.22 -2.69 -15.16
N THR A 129 10.18 -3.02 -13.86
CA THR A 129 8.94 -3.30 -13.11
C THR A 129 8.70 -2.22 -12.08
N VAL A 130 7.47 -1.75 -11.96
CA VAL A 130 7.02 -0.82 -10.91
C VAL A 130 6.03 -1.52 -9.99
N VAL A 131 6.37 -1.64 -8.70
CA VAL A 131 5.43 -2.14 -7.68
C VAL A 131 4.74 -0.93 -7.03
N CYS A 132 3.44 -0.79 -7.28
CA CYS A 132 2.63 0.29 -6.72
C CYS A 132 2.20 -0.05 -5.28
N ALA A 133 2.73 0.73 -4.31
CA ALA A 133 2.49 0.60 -2.88
C ALA A 133 1.99 1.93 -2.26
N LEU A 134 1.11 2.64 -2.97
CA LEU A 134 0.66 4.00 -2.63
C LEU A 134 -0.48 4.04 -1.60
N GLY A 135 -0.74 2.91 -0.95
CA GLY A 135 -1.71 2.78 0.14
C GLY A 135 -3.01 2.11 -0.26
N GLN A 136 -3.98 2.20 0.64
CA GLN A 136 -5.29 1.58 0.52
C GLN A 136 -6.37 2.62 0.77
N ARG A 137 -7.58 2.37 0.27
CA ARG A 137 -8.78 3.15 0.61
C ARG A 137 -9.93 2.22 0.99
N SER A 138 -10.75 2.63 1.94
CA SER A 138 -11.95 1.90 2.35
C SER A 138 -12.90 1.73 1.16
N ARG A 139 -13.57 0.59 1.05
CA ARG A 139 -14.57 0.28 0.02
C ARG A 139 -15.90 0.97 0.30
N ARG A 140 -15.89 2.31 0.31
CA ARG A 140 -17.03 3.15 0.71
C ARG A 140 -18.32 2.85 -0.07
N ASN A 141 -18.23 2.68 -1.38
CA ASN A 141 -19.41 2.39 -2.21
C ASN A 141 -20.12 1.09 -1.77
N MET A 142 -19.35 0.07 -1.39
CA MET A 142 -19.88 -1.19 -0.90
C MET A 142 -20.48 -1.04 0.49
N VAL A 143 -19.84 -0.28 1.38
CA VAL A 143 -20.36 0.05 2.71
C VAL A 143 -21.70 0.78 2.57
N ASP A 144 -21.75 1.81 1.72
CA ASP A 144 -22.95 2.65 1.56
C ASP A 144 -24.13 1.86 0.98
N SER A 145 -23.88 0.88 0.11
CA SER A 145 -24.94 0.01 -0.42
C SER A 145 -25.55 -0.95 0.62
N LEU A 146 -24.91 -1.12 1.77
CA LEU A 146 -25.33 -2.03 2.85
C LEU A 146 -25.84 -1.31 4.10
N ARG A 147 -25.79 0.03 4.15
CA ARG A 147 -26.14 0.80 5.37
C ARG A 147 -27.57 0.60 5.86
N ASP A 148 -28.48 0.36 4.94
CA ASP A 148 -29.92 0.21 5.26
C ASP A 148 -30.35 -1.27 5.23
N ALA A 149 -29.40 -2.21 5.31
CA ALA A 149 -29.70 -3.64 5.18
C ALA A 149 -30.23 -4.27 6.47
N ALA A 150 -30.02 -3.64 7.64
CA ALA A 150 -30.52 -4.08 8.94
C ALA A 150 -30.84 -2.87 9.83
N PRO A 151 -31.66 -3.05 10.90
CA PRO A 151 -31.95 -2.00 11.89
C PRO A 151 -30.71 -1.46 12.60
N TYR A 152 -29.75 -2.33 12.90
CA TYR A 152 -28.43 -1.97 13.44
C TYR A 152 -27.34 -2.29 12.42
N VAL A 153 -26.45 -1.34 12.11
CA VAL A 153 -25.33 -1.53 11.19
C VAL A 153 -24.05 -0.96 11.78
N ALA A 154 -23.06 -1.81 11.97
CA ALA A 154 -21.71 -1.44 12.38
C ALA A 154 -20.72 -1.62 11.22
N VAL A 155 -19.92 -0.58 10.91
CA VAL A 155 -18.84 -0.65 9.93
C VAL A 155 -17.51 -0.75 10.66
N ILE A 156 -16.72 -1.79 10.39
CA ILE A 156 -15.49 -2.09 11.15
C ILE A 156 -14.27 -2.32 10.25
N GLY A 157 -13.10 -2.31 10.86
CA GLY A 157 -11.82 -2.57 10.20
C GLY A 157 -11.54 -1.59 9.06
N ASP A 158 -10.84 -2.04 8.02
CA ASP A 158 -10.48 -1.22 6.87
C ASP A 158 -11.68 -0.71 6.07
N ALA A 159 -12.86 -1.30 6.24
CA ALA A 159 -14.10 -0.77 5.67
C ALA A 159 -14.47 0.59 6.28
N ALA A 160 -14.23 0.79 7.57
CA ALA A 160 -14.44 2.05 8.27
C ALA A 160 -13.24 3.00 8.06
N LYS A 161 -12.05 2.51 8.37
CA LYS A 161 -10.78 3.28 8.24
C LYS A 161 -9.61 2.32 8.07
N VAL A 162 -8.89 2.48 6.96
CA VAL A 162 -7.66 1.71 6.72
C VAL A 162 -6.69 1.90 7.88
N SER A 163 -6.25 0.77 8.47
CA SER A 163 -5.40 0.77 9.65
C SER A 163 -4.57 -0.51 9.74
N ASN A 164 -4.46 -1.11 10.92
CA ASN A 164 -3.71 -2.32 11.20
C ASN A 164 -4.61 -3.41 11.81
N ILE A 165 -4.07 -4.63 11.91
CA ILE A 165 -4.78 -5.80 12.43
C ILE A 165 -5.27 -5.56 13.86
N THR A 166 -4.49 -4.89 14.71
CA THR A 166 -4.87 -4.59 16.11
C THR A 166 -6.18 -3.80 16.16
N ASN A 167 -6.29 -2.75 15.34
CA ASN A 167 -7.51 -1.94 15.27
C ASN A 167 -8.68 -2.72 14.67
N ALA A 168 -8.45 -3.55 13.65
CA ALA A 168 -9.49 -4.38 13.05
C ALA A 168 -10.09 -5.36 14.08
N VAL A 169 -9.23 -6.03 14.86
CA VAL A 169 -9.65 -6.94 15.94
C VAL A 169 -10.38 -6.18 17.06
N TYR A 170 -9.85 -5.03 17.48
CA TYR A 170 -10.48 -4.18 18.49
C TYR A 170 -11.90 -3.77 18.09
N TRP A 171 -12.07 -3.26 16.87
CA TRP A 171 -13.38 -2.84 16.38
C TRP A 171 -14.36 -4.00 16.22
N GLY A 172 -13.87 -5.16 15.75
CA GLY A 172 -14.70 -6.38 15.65
C GLY A 172 -15.21 -6.84 17.00
N TYR A 173 -14.34 -6.85 18.01
CA TYR A 173 -14.70 -7.22 19.37
C TYR A 173 -15.76 -6.29 19.97
N HIS A 174 -15.54 -4.96 19.88
CA HIS A 174 -16.50 -3.99 20.43
C HIS A 174 -17.83 -3.98 19.68
N ALA A 175 -17.81 -4.06 18.35
CA ALA A 175 -19.06 -4.15 17.59
C ALA A 175 -19.90 -5.38 17.97
N ALA A 176 -19.26 -6.50 18.32
CA ALA A 176 -19.98 -7.69 18.78
C ALA A 176 -20.55 -7.57 20.20
N LEU A 177 -19.99 -6.69 21.06
CA LEU A 177 -20.53 -6.41 22.38
C LEU A 177 -21.75 -5.47 22.34
N ASP A 178 -21.93 -4.72 21.26
CA ASP A 178 -23.02 -3.75 21.09
C ASP A 178 -24.28 -4.39 20.49
N ILE A 179 -24.24 -5.67 20.13
CA ILE A 179 -25.35 -6.49 19.59
C ILE A 179 -25.89 -7.40 20.67
#